data_29ad3530b1ff0d5c4189b84755b9ba3f
#
_entry.id   29ad3530b1ff0d5c4189b84755b9ba3f
#
_cell.length_a   1.000
_cell.length_b   1.000
_cell.length_c   1.000
_cell.angle_alpha   90.00
_cell.angle_beta   90.00
_cell.angle_gamma   90.00
#
_symmetry.space_group_name_H-M   'P 1'
#
loop_
_entity.id
_entity.type
_entity.pdbx_description
1 polymer ?
#
loop_
_entity_poly.entity_id
_entity_poly.type
_entity_poly.pdbx_seq_one_letter_code
_entity_poly.pdbx_strand_id
1 'polypeptide(L)'
;YNGNILVNAMAVGLANSERIFRSAATGPGNPVIYVGAKTGRDGIHGATMASTEFSDETESKRPTVQVGDPFTGKLLMEACLELMASDAVLSIQDMGAAGLTSSSVEMASKGGLGMEMDLDLVPAREEGMIAYELMLSESQERMLMVLKPEATDTARQIFDKWDLDFM
;
A
#
# COMPACT_ATOMS: atom_id res chain seq x y z
N TYR A 1 -13.42 -2.74 -31.12
CA TYR A 1 -13.26 -1.97 -29.86
C TYR A 1 -12.33 -0.76 -30.00
N ASN A 2 -11.94 -0.37 -31.23
CA ASN A 2 -10.94 0.69 -31.45
C ASN A 2 -11.40 2.10 -31.03
N GLY A 3 -12.68 2.32 -30.80
CA GLY A 3 -13.25 3.61 -30.39
C GLY A 3 -13.60 3.72 -28.90
N ASN A 4 -13.51 2.63 -28.15
CA ASN A 4 -13.80 2.60 -26.71
C ASN A 4 -13.07 1.43 -26.07
N ILE A 5 -11.96 1.72 -25.44
CA ILE A 5 -11.14 0.72 -24.71
C ILE A 5 -11.50 0.83 -23.24
N LEU A 6 -12.43 0.01 -22.79
CA LEU A 6 -12.78 -0.13 -21.38
C LEU A 6 -12.39 -1.53 -20.91
N VAL A 7 -11.51 -1.59 -19.94
CA VAL A 7 -11.11 -2.85 -19.29
C VAL A 7 -11.71 -2.91 -17.90
N ASN A 8 -12.51 -3.94 -17.66
CA ASN A 8 -13.07 -4.22 -16.34
C ASN A 8 -12.47 -5.51 -15.79
N ALA A 9 -12.03 -5.47 -14.56
CA ALA A 9 -11.60 -6.63 -13.81
C ALA A 9 -12.56 -6.90 -12.65
N MET A 10 -12.86 -8.16 -12.41
CA MET A 10 -13.69 -8.60 -11.30
C MET A 10 -12.98 -9.72 -10.55
N ALA A 11 -12.87 -9.57 -9.22
CA ALA A 11 -12.43 -10.62 -8.33
C ALA A 11 -13.62 -11.10 -7.48
N VAL A 12 -13.80 -12.41 -7.39
CA VAL A 12 -14.87 -13.04 -6.61
C VAL A 12 -14.26 -14.10 -5.71
N GLY A 13 -14.62 -14.06 -4.42
CA GLY A 13 -14.14 -15.03 -3.44
C GLY A 13 -15.16 -15.28 -2.35
N LEU A 14 -14.88 -16.28 -1.52
CA LEU A 14 -15.65 -16.58 -0.31
C LEU A 14 -14.82 -16.19 0.90
N ALA A 15 -15.43 -15.47 1.85
CA ALA A 15 -14.82 -15.10 3.11
C ALA A 15 -15.74 -15.46 4.27
N ASN A 16 -15.14 -15.79 5.42
CA ASN A 16 -15.89 -15.95 6.65
C ASN A 16 -16.27 -14.56 7.19
N SER A 17 -17.55 -14.31 7.42
CA SER A 17 -18.06 -13.02 7.90
C SER A 17 -17.50 -12.61 9.27
N GLU A 18 -17.03 -13.56 10.06
CA GLU A 18 -16.40 -13.30 11.37
C GLU A 18 -14.90 -12.96 11.27
N ARG A 19 -14.30 -13.10 10.07
CA ARG A 19 -12.88 -12.87 9.82
C ARG A 19 -12.67 -11.88 8.67
N ILE A 20 -13.34 -10.75 8.74
CA ILE A 20 -13.19 -9.65 7.80
C ILE A 20 -12.29 -8.59 8.44
N PHE A 21 -11.15 -8.35 7.82
CA PHE A 21 -10.25 -7.26 8.20
C PHE A 21 -10.73 -5.95 7.59
N ARG A 22 -10.59 -4.87 8.34
CA ARG A 22 -11.03 -3.53 7.93
C ARG A 22 -9.85 -2.58 7.87
N SER A 23 -10.03 -1.47 7.17
CA SER A 23 -9.04 -0.41 7.07
C SER A 23 -9.18 0.70 8.12
N ALA A 24 -10.04 0.54 9.12
CA ALA A 24 -10.18 1.53 10.18
C ALA A 24 -9.09 1.34 11.26
N ALA A 25 -8.20 2.31 11.42
CA ALA A 25 -7.19 2.28 12.47
C ALA A 25 -7.83 2.27 13.84
N THR A 26 -7.31 1.45 14.76
CA THR A 26 -7.85 1.29 16.11
C THR A 26 -6.73 1.28 17.14
N GLY A 27 -7.02 1.81 18.34
CA GLY A 27 -6.13 1.79 19.50
C GLY A 27 -4.99 2.82 19.37
N PRO A 28 -5.13 3.99 20.05
CA PRO A 28 -4.04 4.97 20.09
C PRO A 28 -2.75 4.34 20.63
N GLY A 29 -1.61 4.62 19.96
CA GLY A 29 -0.31 4.10 20.32
C GLY A 29 0.05 2.74 19.70
N ASN A 30 -0.84 2.14 18.93
CA ASN A 30 -0.51 0.93 18.18
C ASN A 30 0.43 1.22 17.01
N PRO A 31 1.40 0.32 16.72
CA PRO A 31 2.35 0.52 15.64
C PRO A 31 1.67 0.51 14.27
N VAL A 32 2.08 1.48 13.44
CA VAL A 32 1.72 1.57 12.03
C VAL A 32 2.88 1.02 11.23
N ILE A 33 2.64 0.01 10.42
CA ILE A 33 3.66 -0.77 9.75
C ILE A 33 3.48 -0.69 8.24
N TYR A 34 4.54 -0.34 7.56
CA TYR A 34 4.68 -0.45 6.11
C TYR A 34 5.22 -1.84 5.76
N VAL A 35 4.63 -2.53 4.79
CA VAL A 35 5.09 -3.83 4.30
C VAL A 35 5.04 -3.93 2.78
N GLY A 36 5.96 -4.69 2.21
CA GLY A 36 5.97 -5.04 0.80
C GLY A 36 7.15 -4.48 0.02
N ALA A 37 6.93 -4.06 -1.22
CA ALA A 37 7.96 -3.56 -2.11
C ALA A 37 8.50 -2.19 -1.68
N LYS A 38 9.71 -1.86 -2.12
CA LYS A 38 10.30 -0.52 -1.92
C LYS A 38 9.55 0.53 -2.71
N THR A 39 9.44 1.72 -2.13
CA THR A 39 8.84 2.89 -2.75
C THR A 39 9.77 3.50 -3.80
N GLY A 40 9.28 3.69 -5.01
CA GLY A 40 9.95 4.40 -6.10
C GLY A 40 9.18 5.62 -6.55
N ARG A 41 9.71 6.36 -7.54
CA ARG A 41 9.02 7.51 -8.17
C ARG A 41 7.99 7.05 -9.20
N ASP A 42 7.09 6.15 -8.81
CA ASP A 42 6.05 5.58 -9.66
C ASP A 42 4.71 6.26 -9.40
N GLY A 43 3.96 6.54 -10.46
CA GLY A 43 2.57 6.96 -10.36
C GLY A 43 2.32 8.30 -9.67
N ILE A 44 3.36 9.06 -9.33
CA ILE A 44 3.21 10.38 -8.74
C ILE A 44 2.39 11.26 -9.69
N HIS A 45 1.22 11.74 -9.22
CA HIS A 45 0.19 12.38 -10.05
C HIS A 45 -0.55 11.47 -11.05
N GLY A 46 -0.46 10.14 -10.92
CA GLY A 46 -1.15 9.18 -11.80
C GLY A 46 -2.67 9.38 -11.81
N ALA A 47 -3.28 9.62 -10.67
CA ALA A 47 -4.72 9.92 -10.56
C ALA A 47 -5.10 11.21 -11.29
N THR A 48 -4.25 12.24 -11.25
CA THR A 48 -4.46 13.50 -11.99
C THR A 48 -4.35 13.27 -13.50
N MET A 49 -3.38 12.46 -13.94
CA MET A 49 -3.19 12.11 -15.35
C MET A 49 -4.36 11.29 -15.91
N ALA A 50 -4.92 10.37 -15.11
CA ALA A 50 -6.06 9.56 -15.50
C ALA A 50 -7.34 10.40 -15.72
N SER A 51 -7.38 11.61 -15.17
CA SER A 51 -8.50 12.56 -15.31
C SER A 51 -8.29 13.61 -16.39
N THR A 52 -7.14 13.65 -17.07
CA THR A 52 -6.81 14.61 -18.12
C THR A 52 -6.99 14.00 -19.51
N GLU A 53 -7.37 14.81 -20.49
CA GLU A 53 -7.35 14.41 -21.91
C GLU A 53 -5.91 14.19 -22.37
N PHE A 54 -5.70 13.10 -23.12
CA PHE A 54 -4.39 12.78 -23.68
C PHE A 54 -4.02 13.79 -24.76
N SER A 55 -2.85 14.43 -24.62
CA SER A 55 -2.24 15.31 -25.62
C SER A 55 -0.83 14.82 -25.95
N ASP A 56 -0.28 15.25 -27.09
CA ASP A 56 1.07 14.87 -27.54
C ASP A 56 2.20 15.24 -26.56
N GLU A 57 1.92 16.12 -25.59
CA GLU A 57 2.87 16.46 -24.50
C GLU A 57 2.94 15.41 -23.37
N THR A 58 2.13 14.36 -23.44
CA THR A 58 2.02 13.35 -22.38
C THR A 58 3.23 12.41 -22.31
N GLU A 59 4.06 12.33 -23.35
CA GLU A 59 5.27 11.49 -23.38
C GLU A 59 6.34 11.91 -22.35
N SER A 60 6.37 13.18 -21.94
CA SER A 60 7.32 13.66 -20.93
C SER A 60 6.95 13.30 -19.47
N LYS A 61 5.77 12.69 -19.27
CA LYS A 61 5.21 12.38 -17.94
C LYS A 61 5.36 10.90 -17.55
N ARG A 62 6.42 10.24 -18.00
CA ARG A 62 6.72 8.82 -17.65
C ARG A 62 6.74 8.50 -16.14
N PRO A 63 7.08 9.44 -15.22
CA PRO A 63 6.98 9.16 -13.78
C PRO A 63 5.57 8.89 -13.26
N THR A 64 4.54 9.10 -14.09
CA THR A 64 3.14 8.84 -13.73
C THR A 64 2.68 7.41 -14.00
N VAL A 65 3.52 6.58 -14.62
CA VAL A 65 3.20 5.17 -14.91
C VAL A 65 3.46 4.33 -13.68
N GLN A 66 2.49 3.52 -13.31
CA GLN A 66 2.64 2.51 -12.28
C GLN A 66 3.35 1.29 -12.84
N VAL A 67 4.31 0.74 -12.09
CA VAL A 67 5.02 -0.49 -12.43
C VAL A 67 4.69 -1.53 -11.37
N GLY A 68 4.16 -2.67 -11.78
CA GLY A 68 3.83 -3.79 -10.91
C GLY A 68 4.82 -4.95 -11.08
N ASP A 69 5.07 -5.68 -9.99
CA ASP A 69 5.80 -6.94 -9.97
C ASP A 69 4.90 -8.07 -9.46
N PRO A 70 4.37 -8.92 -10.36
CA PRO A 70 3.47 -10.01 -9.97
C PRO A 70 4.10 -11.01 -9.00
N PHE A 71 5.42 -11.17 -9.02
CA PHE A 71 6.10 -12.06 -8.09
C PHE A 71 6.10 -11.49 -6.68
N THR A 72 6.51 -10.22 -6.51
CA THR A 72 6.43 -9.52 -5.22
C THR A 72 4.98 -9.43 -4.74
N GLY A 73 4.02 -9.20 -5.64
CA GLY A 73 2.59 -9.23 -5.32
C GLY A 73 2.12 -10.56 -4.75
N LYS A 74 2.62 -11.68 -5.30
CA LYS A 74 2.34 -13.03 -4.77
C LYS A 74 2.94 -13.21 -3.38
N LEU A 75 4.20 -12.82 -3.17
CA LEU A 75 4.86 -12.92 -1.86
C LEU A 75 4.12 -12.09 -0.80
N LEU A 76 3.76 -10.86 -1.13
CA LEU A 76 3.01 -9.97 -0.24
C LEU A 76 1.65 -10.56 0.15
N MET A 77 0.93 -11.12 -0.81
CA MET A 77 -0.35 -11.76 -0.54
C MET A 77 -0.22 -12.94 0.43
N GLU A 78 0.77 -13.82 0.22
CA GLU A 78 1.01 -14.97 1.10
C GLU A 78 1.43 -14.54 2.51
N ALA A 79 2.33 -13.55 2.62
CA ALA A 79 2.76 -13.01 3.92
C ALA A 79 1.58 -12.38 4.68
N CYS A 80 0.76 -11.59 3.98
CA CYS A 80 -0.45 -10.99 4.57
C CYS A 80 -1.43 -12.06 5.04
N LEU A 81 -1.69 -13.09 4.24
CA LEU A 81 -2.60 -14.19 4.60
C LEU A 81 -2.07 -14.99 5.81
N GLU A 82 -0.76 -15.23 5.87
CA GLU A 82 -0.13 -15.89 7.01
C GLU A 82 -0.27 -15.06 8.29
N LEU A 83 0.00 -13.75 8.22
CA LEU A 83 -0.18 -12.86 9.36
C LEU A 83 -1.65 -12.74 9.78
N MET A 84 -2.56 -12.64 8.82
CA MET A 84 -4.01 -12.59 9.06
C MET A 84 -4.58 -13.87 9.68
N ALA A 85 -3.87 -15.00 9.56
CA ALA A 85 -4.25 -16.24 10.24
C ALA A 85 -4.04 -16.15 11.77
N SER A 86 -3.22 -15.20 12.22
CA SER A 86 -3.02 -14.85 13.63
C SER A 86 -4.01 -13.76 14.07
N ASP A 87 -3.92 -13.36 15.34
CA ASP A 87 -4.71 -12.26 15.91
C ASP A 87 -3.88 -10.95 15.98
N ALA A 88 -2.90 -10.78 15.09
CA ALA A 88 -1.95 -9.68 15.10
C ALA A 88 -2.47 -8.40 14.46
N VAL A 89 -3.27 -8.54 13.39
CA VAL A 89 -3.71 -7.43 12.52
C VAL A 89 -4.95 -6.75 13.10
N LEU A 90 -4.86 -5.48 13.39
CA LEU A 90 -5.97 -4.63 13.82
C LEU A 90 -6.66 -3.95 12.64
N SER A 91 -5.87 -3.47 11.68
CA SER A 91 -6.37 -2.91 10.42
C SER A 91 -5.33 -3.03 9.32
N ILE A 92 -5.79 -3.04 8.07
CA ILE A 92 -4.94 -3.18 6.89
C ILE A 92 -5.57 -2.46 5.70
N GLN A 93 -4.73 -1.80 4.90
CA GLN A 93 -5.12 -1.16 3.65
C GLN A 93 -3.98 -1.21 2.64
N ASP A 94 -4.31 -1.38 1.36
CA ASP A 94 -3.35 -1.25 0.28
C ASP A 94 -2.95 0.21 0.04
N MET A 95 -1.78 0.41 -0.52
CA MET A 95 -1.31 1.71 -0.96
C MET A 95 -1.58 1.86 -2.46
N GLY A 96 -2.82 2.22 -2.81
CA GLY A 96 -3.26 2.46 -4.18
C GLY A 96 -3.00 3.89 -4.66
N ALA A 97 -4.03 4.55 -5.19
CA ALA A 97 -3.96 5.93 -5.65
C ALA A 97 -3.51 6.87 -4.52
N ALA A 98 -2.57 7.77 -4.83
CA ALA A 98 -1.88 8.65 -3.86
C ALA A 98 -1.15 7.90 -2.73
N GLY A 99 -0.90 6.62 -2.90
CA GLY A 99 0.02 5.79 -2.12
C GLY A 99 -0.16 5.86 -0.61
N LEU A 100 0.91 6.21 0.09
CA LEU A 100 0.93 6.30 1.55
C LEU A 100 0.02 7.42 2.08
N THR A 101 -0.18 8.50 1.31
CA THR A 101 -1.08 9.59 1.71
C THR A 101 -2.52 9.09 1.86
N SER A 102 -3.06 8.43 0.83
CA SER A 102 -4.45 7.96 0.89
C SER A 102 -4.64 6.87 1.93
N SER A 103 -3.75 5.87 1.97
CA SER A 103 -3.87 4.77 2.92
C SER A 103 -3.83 5.24 4.38
N SER A 104 -2.86 6.11 4.74
CA SER A 104 -2.74 6.62 6.11
C SER A 104 -3.92 7.50 6.52
N VAL A 105 -4.31 8.45 5.67
CA VAL A 105 -5.42 9.37 5.96
C VAL A 105 -6.76 8.64 6.04
N GLU A 106 -7.01 7.71 5.13
CA GLU A 106 -8.24 6.93 5.14
C GLU A 106 -8.34 6.02 6.36
N MET A 107 -7.27 5.30 6.70
CA MET A 107 -7.25 4.44 7.90
C MET A 107 -7.48 5.27 9.17
N ALA A 108 -6.79 6.40 9.30
CA ALA A 108 -6.94 7.32 10.41
C ALA A 108 -8.37 7.87 10.50
N SER A 109 -8.90 8.39 9.39
CA SER A 109 -10.25 8.97 9.32
C SER A 109 -11.34 7.95 9.66
N LYS A 110 -11.27 6.74 9.08
CA LYS A 110 -12.22 5.65 9.37
C LYS A 110 -12.17 5.21 10.83
N GLY A 111 -11.00 5.33 11.48
CA GLY A 111 -10.80 5.01 12.89
C GLY A 111 -11.09 6.16 13.86
N GLY A 112 -11.32 7.38 13.36
CA GLY A 112 -11.45 8.58 14.20
C GLY A 112 -10.15 8.94 14.94
N LEU A 113 -9.00 8.63 14.35
CA LEU A 113 -7.65 8.79 14.92
C LEU A 113 -6.77 9.65 14.00
N GLY A 114 -5.55 9.96 14.45
CA GLY A 114 -4.45 10.45 13.64
C GLY A 114 -3.40 9.36 13.43
N MET A 115 -2.46 9.60 12.51
CA MET A 115 -1.26 8.78 12.36
C MET A 115 -0.02 9.66 12.45
N GLU A 116 0.99 9.15 13.13
CA GLU A 116 2.34 9.70 13.17
C GLU A 116 3.25 8.71 12.43
N MET A 117 3.99 9.20 11.45
CA MET A 117 4.84 8.37 10.61
C MET A 117 6.23 8.98 10.49
N ASP A 118 7.25 8.16 10.62
CA ASP A 118 8.63 8.51 10.32
C ASP A 118 8.95 8.10 8.87
N LEU A 119 8.97 9.08 7.97
CA LEU A 119 9.18 8.82 6.55
C LEU A 119 10.63 8.43 6.21
N ASP A 120 11.59 8.68 7.09
CA ASP A 120 12.97 8.24 6.90
C ASP A 120 13.10 6.71 7.00
N LEU A 121 12.10 6.04 7.59
CA LEU A 121 12.04 4.58 7.68
C LEU A 121 11.41 3.94 6.45
N VAL A 122 10.74 4.70 5.58
CA VAL A 122 10.12 4.13 4.37
C VAL A 122 11.19 3.61 3.43
N PRO A 123 11.17 2.32 3.06
CA PRO A 123 12.19 1.75 2.18
C PRO A 123 12.05 2.33 0.78
N ALA A 124 13.06 3.07 0.35
CA ALA A 124 13.12 3.72 -0.95
C ALA A 124 13.93 2.88 -1.94
N ARG A 125 13.42 2.75 -3.18
CA ARG A 125 14.12 2.10 -4.28
C ARG A 125 15.16 3.03 -4.93
N GLU A 126 14.93 4.34 -4.83
CA GLU A 126 15.75 5.36 -5.48
C GLU A 126 16.34 6.29 -4.43
N GLU A 127 17.58 6.71 -4.65
CA GLU A 127 18.25 7.67 -3.77
C GLU A 127 17.62 9.06 -3.84
N GLY A 128 17.69 9.78 -2.73
CA GLY A 128 17.28 11.19 -2.65
C GLY A 128 15.78 11.42 -2.82
N MET A 129 14.95 10.45 -2.56
CA MET A 129 13.50 10.65 -2.49
C MET A 129 13.14 11.56 -1.33
N ILE A 130 12.32 12.57 -1.61
CA ILE A 130 11.82 13.51 -0.60
C ILE A 130 10.47 13.05 -0.03
N ALA A 131 10.09 13.60 1.12
CA ALA A 131 8.85 13.26 1.82
C ALA A 131 7.60 13.32 0.92
N TYR A 132 7.52 14.33 0.07
CA TYR A 132 6.44 14.49 -0.91
C TYR A 132 6.35 13.30 -1.88
N GLU A 133 7.47 12.83 -2.40
CA GLU A 133 7.54 11.70 -3.33
C GLU A 133 7.20 10.39 -2.61
N LEU A 134 7.70 10.18 -1.40
CA LEU A 134 7.38 9.00 -0.57
C LEU A 134 5.89 8.90 -0.27
N MET A 135 5.27 10.03 0.07
CA MET A 135 3.84 10.09 0.41
C MET A 135 2.91 9.86 -0.79
N LEU A 136 3.28 10.37 -1.97
CA LEU A 136 2.43 10.33 -3.16
C LEU A 136 2.77 9.20 -4.14
N SER A 137 3.88 8.49 -3.92
CA SER A 137 4.25 7.36 -4.78
C SER A 137 3.15 6.30 -4.81
N GLU A 138 2.81 5.86 -6.02
CA GLU A 138 1.85 4.79 -6.27
C GLU A 138 2.55 3.47 -6.65
N SER A 139 3.79 3.25 -6.18
CA SER A 139 4.46 1.95 -6.33
C SER A 139 3.54 0.84 -5.85
N GLN A 140 3.43 -0.21 -6.65
CA GLN A 140 2.54 -1.33 -6.36
C GLN A 140 3.13 -2.26 -5.28
N GLU A 141 2.35 -3.26 -4.89
CA GLU A 141 2.74 -4.32 -3.94
C GLU A 141 3.17 -3.79 -2.57
N ARG A 142 2.39 -2.84 -2.01
CA ARG A 142 2.62 -2.28 -0.67
C ARG A 142 1.32 -2.25 0.12
N MET A 143 1.42 -2.56 1.42
CA MET A 143 0.31 -2.49 2.35
C MET A 143 0.70 -1.66 3.57
N LEU A 144 -0.28 -0.95 4.16
CA LEU A 144 -0.18 -0.29 5.45
C LEU A 144 -1.01 -1.07 6.46
N MET A 145 -0.44 -1.37 7.61
CA MET A 145 -1.09 -2.13 8.67
C MET A 145 -1.01 -1.40 10.00
N VAL A 146 -2.01 -1.61 10.84
CA VAL A 146 -1.92 -1.36 12.28
C VAL A 146 -1.93 -2.70 12.98
N LEU A 147 -0.93 -2.94 13.81
CA LEU A 147 -0.74 -4.20 14.51
C LEU A 147 -0.92 -4.04 16.02
N LYS A 148 -1.17 -5.16 16.70
CA LYS A 148 -1.00 -5.24 18.13
C LYS A 148 0.49 -5.10 18.47
N PRO A 149 0.87 -4.28 19.47
CA PRO A 149 2.28 -4.05 19.79
C PRO A 149 3.06 -5.35 20.10
N GLU A 150 2.44 -6.28 20.83
CA GLU A 150 3.03 -7.56 21.18
C GLU A 150 3.22 -8.52 20.00
N ALA A 151 2.58 -8.27 18.88
CA ALA A 151 2.67 -9.12 17.69
C ALA A 151 3.69 -8.61 16.65
N THR A 152 4.31 -7.47 16.88
CA THR A 152 5.21 -6.81 15.91
C THR A 152 6.40 -7.70 15.53
N ASP A 153 7.03 -8.36 16.48
CA ASP A 153 8.19 -9.25 16.22
C ASP A 153 7.78 -10.48 15.42
N THR A 154 6.63 -11.07 15.72
CA THR A 154 6.10 -12.20 14.96
C THR A 154 5.76 -11.79 13.54
N ALA A 155 5.14 -10.62 13.37
CA ALA A 155 4.84 -10.08 12.05
C ALA A 155 6.12 -9.85 11.24
N ARG A 156 7.15 -9.24 11.84
CA ARG A 156 8.46 -9.05 11.20
C ARG A 156 9.04 -10.38 10.71
N GLN A 157 9.05 -11.42 11.54
CA GLN A 157 9.56 -12.75 11.15
C GLN A 157 8.81 -13.35 9.96
N ILE A 158 7.50 -13.11 9.85
CA ILE A 158 6.70 -13.56 8.70
C ILE A 158 7.15 -12.83 7.44
N PHE A 159 7.26 -11.51 7.47
CA PHE A 159 7.65 -10.74 6.29
C PHE A 159 9.11 -11.00 5.89
N ASP A 160 10.02 -11.15 6.84
CA ASP A 160 11.42 -11.55 6.60
C ASP A 160 11.50 -12.93 5.92
N LYS A 161 10.68 -13.90 6.34
CA LYS A 161 10.59 -15.22 5.71
C LYS A 161 10.20 -15.13 4.23
N TRP A 162 9.35 -14.16 3.87
CA TRP A 162 8.88 -13.93 2.51
C TRP A 162 9.76 -12.94 1.73
N ASP A 163 10.91 -12.52 2.28
CA ASP A 163 11.84 -11.55 1.67
C ASP A 163 11.19 -10.22 1.31
N LEU A 164 10.39 -9.69 2.23
CA LEU A 164 9.64 -8.43 2.09
C LEU A 164 10.07 -7.41 3.14
N ASP A 165 10.11 -6.14 2.74
CA ASP A 165 10.36 -5.05 3.68
C ASP A 165 9.25 -4.95 4.74
N PHE A 166 9.66 -4.66 5.98
CA PHE A 166 8.80 -4.48 7.14
C PHE A 166 9.34 -3.34 8.01
N MET A 167 8.68 -2.18 8.00
CA MET A 167 9.13 -0.95 8.69
C MET A 167 8.00 -0.29 9.47
#